data_78827ad3da0c1493fff556b375e07a82
#
_entry.id   78827ad3da0c1493fff556b375e07a82
#
_cell.length_a   1.000
_cell.length_b   1.000
_cell.length_c   1.000
_cell.angle_alpha   90.00
_cell.angle_beta   90.00
_cell.angle_gamma   90.00
#
_symmetry.space_group_name_H-M   'P 1'
#
loop_
_entity.id
_entity.type
_entity.pdbx_description
1 polymer ?
#
loop_
_entity_poly.entity_id
_entity_poly.type
_entity_poly.pdbx_seq_one_letter_code
_entity_poly.pdbx_strand_id
1 'polypeptide(L)' 'MEELKELLEGIRPDIDFETEDKLIDNGILDSIDILSIITEVNDAFDVDINVQFLLPENFNSMTAIYELIQKLSEED' A
#
# COMPACT_ATOMS: atom_id res chain seq x y z
N MET A 1 0.45 11.96 -0.49
CA MET A 1 -0.41 11.08 0.33
C MET A 1 -1.85 10.99 -0.17
N GLU A 2 -2.41 12.09 -0.64
CA GLU A 2 -3.79 12.07 -1.14
C GLU A 2 -4.00 11.17 -2.36
N GLU A 3 -3.04 11.16 -3.28
CA GLU A 3 -3.12 10.31 -4.44
C GLU A 3 -3.13 8.83 -4.05
N LEU A 4 -2.31 8.46 -3.07
CA LEU A 4 -2.28 7.10 -2.56
C LEU A 4 -3.60 6.76 -1.86
N LYS A 5 -4.13 7.69 -1.07
CA LYS A 5 -5.40 7.48 -0.37
C LYS A 5 -6.52 7.22 -1.36
N GLU A 6 -6.61 8.02 -2.41
CA GLU A 6 -7.65 7.84 -3.43
C GLU A 6 -7.51 6.49 -4.14
N LEU A 7 -6.27 6.08 -4.40
CA LEU A 7 -6.00 4.80 -5.03
C LEU A 7 -6.47 3.65 -4.13
N LEU A 8 -6.11 3.71 -2.85
CA LEU A 8 -6.49 2.66 -1.90
C LEU A 8 -8.00 2.60 -1.70
N GLU A 9 -8.65 3.75 -1.60
CA GLU A 9 -10.10 3.82 -1.46
C GLU A 9 -10.82 3.29 -2.69
N GLY A 10 -10.21 3.43 -3.84
CA GLY A 10 -10.76 2.86 -5.06
C GLY A 10 -10.72 1.34 -5.06
N ILE A 11 -9.73 0.75 -4.40
CA ILE A 11 -9.60 -0.70 -4.29
C ILE A 11 -10.51 -1.25 -3.19
N ARG A 12 -10.49 -0.61 -2.02
CA ARG A 12 -11.27 -1.03 -0.86
C ARG A 12 -11.96 0.18 -0.23
N PRO A 13 -13.12 0.60 -0.76
CA PRO A 13 -13.82 1.78 -0.24
C PRO A 13 -14.40 1.59 1.16
N ASP A 14 -14.46 0.37 1.65
CA ASP A 14 -14.99 0.03 2.97
C ASP A 14 -13.97 0.19 4.10
N ILE A 15 -12.70 0.47 3.77
CA ILE A 15 -11.64 0.60 4.77
C ILE A 15 -11.31 2.06 5.01
N ASP A 16 -11.14 2.44 6.28
CA ASP A 16 -10.69 3.77 6.66
C ASP A 16 -9.17 3.78 6.77
N PHE A 17 -8.51 4.03 5.67
CA PHE A 17 -7.04 3.98 5.61
C PHE A 17 -6.36 5.06 6.44
N GLU A 18 -7.08 6.11 6.83
CA GLU A 18 -6.49 7.17 7.64
C GLU A 18 -6.30 6.75 9.09
N THR A 19 -7.15 5.84 9.58
CA THR A 19 -7.12 5.43 10.98
C THR A 19 -6.60 4.03 11.20
N GLU A 20 -6.66 3.17 10.17
CA GLU A 20 -6.21 1.78 10.30
C GLU A 20 -4.69 1.69 10.18
N ASP A 21 -4.05 1.08 11.18
CA ASP A 21 -2.60 0.88 11.18
C ASP A 21 -2.19 -0.57 11.33
N LYS A 22 -3.15 -1.49 11.24
CA LYS A 22 -2.89 -2.92 11.33
C LYS A 22 -3.64 -3.67 10.23
N LEU A 23 -3.56 -3.15 9.02
CA LEU A 23 -4.29 -3.69 7.87
C LEU A 23 -3.96 -5.16 7.62
N ILE A 24 -2.71 -5.55 7.78
CA ILE A 24 -2.28 -6.93 7.59
C ILE A 24 -2.46 -7.74 8.88
N ASP A 25 -2.01 -7.19 10.01
CA ASP A 25 -2.05 -7.89 11.30
C ASP A 25 -3.48 -8.25 11.72
N ASN A 26 -4.45 -7.39 11.40
CA ASN A 26 -5.85 -7.64 11.71
C ASN A 26 -6.61 -8.36 10.60
N GLY A 27 -5.91 -8.73 9.52
CA GLY A 27 -6.53 -9.45 8.42
C GLY A 27 -7.52 -8.63 7.60
N ILE A 28 -7.40 -7.32 7.63
CA ILE A 28 -8.29 -6.43 6.86
C ILE A 28 -7.99 -6.53 5.38
N LEU A 29 -6.69 -6.59 5.03
CA LEU A 29 -6.25 -6.82 3.65
C LEU A 29 -5.84 -8.27 3.49
N ASP A 30 -6.27 -8.90 2.42
CA ASP A 30 -5.83 -10.26 2.07
C ASP A 30 -4.82 -10.19 0.91
N SER A 31 -4.38 -11.36 0.44
CA SER A 31 -3.36 -11.45 -0.62
C SER A 31 -3.82 -10.80 -1.91
N ILE A 32 -5.10 -10.91 -2.23
CA ILE A 32 -5.64 -10.33 -3.46
C ILE A 32 -5.63 -8.81 -3.36
N ASP A 33 -6.00 -8.28 -2.20
CA ASP A 33 -5.97 -6.83 -1.97
C ASP A 33 -4.54 -6.29 -2.08
N ILE A 34 -3.58 -7.00 -1.50
CA ILE A 34 -2.18 -6.59 -1.56
C ILE A 34 -1.68 -6.57 -3.01
N LEU A 35 -2.01 -7.59 -3.79
CA LEU A 35 -1.61 -7.64 -5.19
C LEU A 35 -2.24 -6.50 -6.00
N SER A 36 -3.51 -6.18 -5.72
CA SER A 36 -4.17 -5.06 -6.37
C SER A 36 -3.49 -3.74 -6.02
N ILE A 37 -3.16 -3.56 -4.75
CA ILE A 37 -2.47 -2.35 -4.30
C ILE A 37 -1.11 -2.21 -4.99
N ILE A 38 -0.34 -3.29 -5.03
CA ILE A 38 0.98 -3.28 -5.66
C ILE A 38 0.86 -2.92 -7.14
N THR A 39 -0.06 -3.55 -7.84
CA THR A 39 -0.25 -3.30 -9.27
C THR A 39 -0.60 -1.84 -9.53
N GLU A 40 -1.56 -1.30 -8.78
CA GLU A 40 -1.99 0.08 -8.96
C GLU A 40 -0.90 1.08 -8.55
N VAL A 41 -0.20 0.80 -7.44
CA VAL A 41 0.86 1.67 -6.94
C VAL A 41 2.03 1.70 -7.92
N ASN A 42 2.45 0.54 -8.41
CA ASN A 42 3.56 0.49 -9.36
C ASN A 42 3.26 1.30 -10.62
N ASP A 43 2.02 1.25 -11.07
CA ASP A 43 1.60 2.01 -12.26
C ASP A 43 1.49 3.50 -11.97
N ALA A 44 0.84 3.86 -10.85
CA ALA A 44 0.55 5.25 -10.52
C ALA A 44 1.79 6.04 -10.10
N PHE A 45 2.71 5.41 -9.39
CA PHE A 45 3.89 6.08 -8.83
C PHE A 45 5.20 5.71 -9.55
N ASP A 46 5.11 4.87 -10.57
CA ASP A 46 6.27 4.46 -11.36
C ASP A 46 7.38 3.87 -10.48
N VAL A 47 7.00 2.95 -9.59
CA VAL A 47 7.91 2.22 -8.72
C VAL A 47 7.75 0.73 -8.97
N ASP A 48 8.67 -0.06 -8.45
CA ASP A 48 8.64 -1.52 -8.61
C ASP A 48 8.69 -2.19 -7.24
N ILE A 49 7.52 -2.41 -6.66
CA ILE A 49 7.40 -3.16 -5.41
C ILE A 49 7.41 -4.65 -5.76
N ASN A 50 8.44 -5.35 -5.31
CA ASN A 50 8.56 -6.79 -5.60
C ASN A 50 8.37 -7.60 -4.33
N VAL A 51 8.46 -8.94 -4.45
CA VAL A 51 8.11 -9.87 -3.36
C VAL A 51 8.92 -9.67 -2.09
N GLN A 52 10.12 -9.14 -2.18
CA GLN A 52 10.95 -8.93 -0.99
C GLN A 52 10.38 -7.84 -0.06
N PHE A 53 9.50 -6.99 -0.58
CA PHE A 53 8.87 -5.91 0.19
C PHE A 53 7.51 -6.31 0.74
N LEU A 54 7.05 -7.54 0.50
CA LEU A 54 5.76 -8.03 0.98
C LEU A 54 5.82 -8.43 2.45
N LEU A 55 6.11 -7.45 3.30
CA LEU A 55 6.18 -7.67 4.75
C LEU A 55 5.01 -6.94 5.41
N PRO A 56 4.43 -7.52 6.47
CA PRO A 56 3.31 -6.86 7.15
C PRO A 56 3.64 -5.42 7.55
N GLU A 57 4.84 -5.17 8.02
CA GLU A 57 5.27 -3.83 8.44
C GLU A 57 5.23 -2.80 7.33
N ASN A 58 5.30 -3.24 6.07
CA ASN A 58 5.27 -2.33 4.92
C ASN A 58 3.85 -2.03 4.44
N PHE A 59 2.87 -2.84 4.84
CA PHE A 59 1.50 -2.73 4.35
C PHE A 59 0.45 -2.60 5.45
N ASN A 60 0.87 -2.46 6.71
CA ASN A 60 -0.07 -2.34 7.82
C ASN A 60 -0.82 -1.01 7.83
N SER A 61 -0.29 0.01 7.20
CA SER A 61 -0.95 1.32 7.17
C SER A 61 -0.68 2.04 5.86
N MET A 62 -1.51 3.01 5.56
CA MET A 62 -1.31 3.87 4.40
C MET A 62 0.03 4.60 4.51
N THR A 63 0.38 5.04 5.71
CA THR A 63 1.66 5.71 5.96
C THR A 63 2.84 4.78 5.65
N ALA A 64 2.76 3.53 6.06
CA ALA A 64 3.82 2.56 5.79
C ALA A 64 3.98 2.34 4.29
N ILE A 65 2.86 2.20 3.57
CA ILE A 65 2.89 2.03 2.11
C ILE A 65 3.51 3.27 1.45
N TYR A 66 3.13 4.44 1.91
CA TYR A 66 3.66 5.69 1.36
C TYR A 66 5.16 5.81 1.58
N GLU A 67 5.64 5.46 2.76
CA GLU A 67 7.07 5.48 3.06
C GLU A 67 7.84 4.51 2.18
N LEU A 68 7.27 3.34 1.91
CA LEU A 68 7.88 2.38 1.00
C LEU A 68 7.99 2.95 -0.40
N ILE A 69 6.92 3.59 -0.88
CA ILE A 69 6.91 4.21 -2.20
C ILE A 69 8.01 5.27 -2.30
N GLN A 70 8.13 6.12 -1.29
CA GLN A 70 9.15 7.18 -1.28
C GLN A 70 10.56 6.60 -1.27
N LYS A 71 10.76 5.56 -0.49
CA LYS A 71 12.07 4.90 -0.42
C LYS A 71 12.47 4.34 -1.78
N LEU A 72 11.56 3.69 -2.46
CA LEU A 72 11.85 3.11 -3.77
C LEU A 72 12.08 4.20 -4.83
N SER A 73 11.34 5.29 -4.73
CA SER A 73 11.52 6.42 -5.65
C SER A 73 12.88 7.09 -5.47
N GLU A 74 13.36 7.16 -4.24
CA GLU A 74 14.65 7.79 -3.93
C GLU A 74 15.84 6.92 -4.34
N GLU A 75 15.64 5.62 -4.46
CA GLU A 75 16.71 4.70 -4.83
C GLU A 75 16.99 4.69 -6.33
N ASP A 76 16.17 5.34 -7.11
CA ASP A 76 16.43 5.52 -8.53
C ASP A 76 17.52 6.57 -8.77
#